data_eab40eb948bfc509403776e95bac387c
#
_entry.id   eab40eb948bfc509403776e95bac387c
#
_cell.length_a   1.000
_cell.length_b   1.000
_cell.length_c   1.000
_cell.angle_alpha   90.00
_cell.angle_beta   90.00
_cell.angle_gamma   90.00
#
_symmetry.space_group_name_H-M   'P 1'
#
loop_
_entity.id
_entity.type
_entity.pdbx_description
1 polymer ?
#
loop_
_entity_poly.entity_id
_entity_poly.type
_entity_poly.pdbx_seq_one_letter_code
_entity_poly.pdbx_strand_id
1 'polypeptide(L)'
;MKKIVCVVLAVLFVFAFVGCSNGGTFSEKNYLSENGQIRSIIIDVADRELNIGLSSDGQISVNYFDSEKQYLEISVSESNELVIRLAYDRSWTDFIGVKPDRKYRGITVLVPENLLASLNASTTNGDIKVSCLDVSEEINLCSNGGDVICERVGAVGKIS
;
A
#
# COMPACT_ATOMS: atom_id res chain seq x y z
N MET A 1 -47.80 -30.14 5.62
CA MET A 1 -47.55 -28.75 6.03
C MET A 1 -46.30 -28.58 6.93
N LYS A 2 -46.08 -29.42 7.95
CA LYS A 2 -44.89 -29.29 8.84
C LYS A 2 -43.50 -29.45 8.13
N LYS A 3 -43.44 -30.31 7.09
CA LYS A 3 -42.18 -30.53 6.36
C LYS A 3 -41.81 -29.37 5.43
N ILE A 4 -42.78 -28.65 4.88
CA ILE A 4 -42.55 -27.47 4.01
C ILE A 4 -42.05 -26.29 4.85
N VAL A 5 -42.57 -26.12 6.06
CA VAL A 5 -42.13 -25.05 6.99
C VAL A 5 -40.67 -25.23 7.39
N CYS A 6 -40.21 -26.47 7.64
CA CYS A 6 -38.80 -26.73 7.96
C CYS A 6 -37.86 -26.42 6.79
N VAL A 7 -38.27 -26.73 5.55
CA VAL A 7 -37.45 -26.45 4.34
C VAL A 7 -37.34 -24.93 4.11
N VAL A 8 -38.43 -24.19 4.27
CA VAL A 8 -38.41 -22.72 4.15
C VAL A 8 -37.57 -22.07 5.23
N LEU A 9 -37.62 -22.57 6.48
CA LEU A 9 -36.76 -22.05 7.56
C LEU A 9 -35.28 -22.38 7.31
N ALA A 10 -34.94 -23.55 6.77
CA ALA A 10 -33.57 -23.93 6.43
C ALA A 10 -33.00 -23.07 5.28
N VAL A 11 -33.83 -22.74 4.26
CA VAL A 11 -33.43 -21.84 3.16
C VAL A 11 -33.23 -20.40 3.64
N LEU A 12 -34.06 -19.92 4.59
CA LEU A 12 -33.88 -18.61 5.21
C LEU A 12 -32.59 -18.52 6.05
N PHE A 13 -32.16 -19.63 6.66
CA PHE A 13 -30.93 -19.66 7.46
C PHE A 13 -29.66 -19.68 6.60
N VAL A 14 -29.70 -20.18 5.38
CA VAL A 14 -28.55 -20.18 4.46
C VAL A 14 -28.25 -18.78 3.93
N PHE A 15 -29.24 -17.88 3.84
CA PHE A 15 -29.02 -16.49 3.41
C PHE A 15 -28.49 -15.55 4.52
N ALA A 16 -28.48 -16.00 5.78
CA ALA A 16 -28.00 -15.18 6.90
C ALA A 16 -26.47 -15.18 7.07
N PHE A 17 -25.72 -15.95 6.27
CA PHE A 17 -24.24 -16.00 6.31
C PHE A 17 -23.57 -15.27 5.14
N VAL A 18 -24.30 -14.48 4.37
CA VAL A 18 -23.66 -13.46 3.54
C VAL A 18 -23.26 -12.33 4.49
N GLY A 19 -22.17 -12.56 5.22
CA GLY A 19 -21.53 -11.53 6.02
C GLY A 19 -21.18 -10.38 5.08
N CYS A 20 -21.78 -9.23 5.30
CA CYS A 20 -21.30 -7.98 4.74
C CYS A 20 -19.85 -7.80 5.18
N SER A 21 -18.89 -8.16 4.34
CA SER A 21 -17.52 -7.70 4.51
C SER A 21 -17.53 -6.21 4.15
N ASN A 22 -17.63 -5.34 5.15
CA ASN A 22 -17.63 -3.89 4.99
C ASN A 22 -16.33 -3.33 4.39
N GLY A 23 -15.39 -4.17 3.99
CA GLY A 23 -14.08 -3.79 3.47
C GLY A 23 -13.95 -3.73 1.94
N GLY A 24 -14.97 -4.14 1.18
CA GLY A 24 -14.83 -4.36 -0.26
C GLY A 24 -13.96 -5.58 -0.60
N THR A 25 -13.94 -5.98 -1.87
CA THR A 25 -13.06 -7.04 -2.35
C THR A 25 -11.73 -6.41 -2.76
N PHE A 26 -10.63 -6.82 -2.11
CA PHE A 26 -9.29 -6.39 -2.47
C PHE A 26 -8.77 -7.20 -3.66
N SER A 27 -8.18 -6.53 -4.63
CA SER A 27 -7.47 -7.14 -5.76
C SER A 27 -6.02 -6.67 -5.79
N GLU A 28 -5.13 -7.57 -6.16
CA GLU A 28 -3.72 -7.25 -6.38
C GLU A 28 -3.57 -6.37 -7.61
N LYS A 29 -2.71 -5.36 -7.50
CA LYS A 29 -2.38 -4.39 -8.55
C LYS A 29 -0.87 -4.26 -8.67
N ASN A 30 -0.45 -3.97 -9.88
CA ASN A 30 0.94 -3.65 -10.18
C ASN A 30 0.99 -2.36 -11.01
N TYR A 31 1.85 -1.44 -10.60
CA TYR A 31 2.23 -0.25 -11.37
C TYR A 31 3.68 -0.40 -11.82
N LEU A 32 3.94 -0.11 -13.08
CA LEU A 32 5.27 -0.04 -13.65
C LEU A 32 5.50 1.37 -14.19
N SER A 33 6.63 1.98 -13.81
CA SER A 33 7.00 3.28 -14.34
C SER A 33 7.75 3.12 -15.65
N GLU A 34 7.23 3.70 -16.72
CA GLU A 34 7.92 3.82 -18.00
C GLU A 34 8.89 5.01 -18.02
N ASN A 35 8.83 5.88 -16.98
CA ASN A 35 9.63 7.10 -16.90
C ASN A 35 10.96 6.85 -16.16
N GLY A 36 12.03 6.64 -16.90
CA GLY A 36 13.40 6.51 -16.35
C GLY A 36 14.00 7.82 -15.77
N GLN A 37 13.25 8.92 -15.72
CA GLN A 37 13.71 10.21 -15.19
C GLN A 37 13.29 10.44 -13.73
N ILE A 38 12.50 9.53 -13.13
CA ILE A 38 12.11 9.65 -11.72
C ILE A 38 13.36 9.63 -10.86
N ARG A 39 13.50 10.67 -10.01
CA ARG A 39 14.62 10.83 -9.08
C ARG A 39 14.20 10.89 -7.62
N SER A 40 12.91 11.08 -7.38
CA SER A 40 12.34 11.20 -6.04
C SER A 40 11.10 10.31 -5.90
N ILE A 41 10.95 9.67 -4.74
CA ILE A 41 9.76 8.91 -4.40
C ILE A 41 9.18 9.47 -3.11
N ILE A 42 7.88 9.80 -3.14
CA ILE A 42 7.11 10.25 -2.01
C ILE A 42 5.98 9.23 -1.76
N ILE A 43 5.98 8.61 -0.60
CA ILE A 43 4.96 7.65 -0.16
C ILE A 43 4.29 8.21 1.08
N ASP A 44 3.00 8.49 1.00
CA ASP A 44 2.20 8.97 2.13
C ASP A 44 0.93 8.13 2.25
N VAL A 45 0.95 7.17 3.16
CA VAL A 45 -0.11 6.18 3.30
C VAL A 45 -0.50 6.01 4.77
N ALA A 46 -1.66 5.41 5.00
CA ALA A 46 -2.13 5.10 6.35
C ALA A 46 -2.34 3.60 6.50
N ASP A 47 -1.93 3.05 7.65
CA ASP A 47 -2.14 1.64 7.99
C ASP A 47 -1.61 0.65 6.92
N ARG A 48 -0.48 0.95 6.27
CA ARG A 48 0.16 0.11 5.25
C ARG A 48 1.58 -0.27 5.68
N GLU A 49 1.96 -1.51 5.38
CA GLU A 49 3.31 -2.02 5.52
C GLU A 49 4.08 -1.72 4.23
N LEU A 50 5.21 -1.02 4.34
CA LEU A 50 6.04 -0.61 3.21
C LEU A 50 7.28 -1.49 3.12
N ASN A 51 7.49 -2.14 1.98
CA ASN A 51 8.71 -2.86 1.66
C ASN A 51 9.36 -2.19 0.44
N ILE A 52 10.52 -1.57 0.63
CA ILE A 52 11.21 -0.81 -0.40
C ILE A 52 12.56 -1.48 -0.65
N GLY A 53 12.88 -1.79 -1.90
CA GLY A 53 14.10 -2.50 -2.22
C GLY A 53 14.54 -2.34 -3.67
N LEU A 54 15.59 -3.08 -4.06
CA LEU A 54 16.12 -3.04 -5.41
C LEU A 54 15.22 -3.78 -6.41
N SER A 55 15.09 -3.17 -7.58
CA SER A 55 14.52 -3.79 -8.78
C SER A 55 15.58 -4.58 -9.53
N SER A 56 15.21 -5.75 -10.03
CA SER A 56 16.07 -6.59 -10.88
C SER A 56 15.95 -6.30 -12.37
N ASP A 57 14.93 -5.58 -12.78
CA ASP A 57 14.59 -5.33 -14.19
C ASP A 57 14.84 -3.90 -14.66
N GLY A 58 15.40 -3.07 -13.79
CA GLY A 58 15.76 -1.70 -14.13
C GLY A 58 14.58 -0.73 -14.20
N GLN A 59 13.39 -1.12 -13.75
CA GLN A 59 12.20 -0.29 -13.71
C GLN A 59 11.73 -0.09 -12.26
N ILE A 60 11.04 1.02 -12.00
CA ILE A 60 10.32 1.18 -10.75
C ILE A 60 9.01 0.42 -10.86
N SER A 61 8.77 -0.47 -9.90
CA SER A 61 7.50 -1.19 -9.78
C SER A 61 6.87 -1.01 -8.40
N VAL A 62 5.54 -0.96 -8.36
CA VAL A 62 4.77 -0.90 -7.13
C VAL A 62 3.73 -2.01 -7.15
N ASN A 63 3.84 -2.95 -6.21
CA ASN A 63 2.87 -4.03 -6.02
C ASN A 63 2.04 -3.73 -4.77
N TYR A 64 0.72 -3.79 -4.89
CA TYR A 64 -0.20 -3.40 -3.82
C TYR A 64 -1.57 -4.05 -3.98
N PHE A 65 -2.47 -3.77 -3.03
CA PHE A 65 -3.86 -4.22 -3.07
C PHE A 65 -4.80 -3.03 -3.01
N ASP A 66 -5.76 -3.00 -3.94
CA ASP A 66 -6.83 -2.02 -4.01
C ASP A 66 -8.21 -2.65 -3.86
N SER A 67 -9.13 -1.87 -3.33
CA SER A 67 -10.58 -2.12 -3.37
C SER A 67 -11.31 -0.89 -3.88
N GLU A 68 -12.61 -1.01 -4.16
CA GLU A 68 -13.44 0.14 -4.56
C GLU A 68 -13.45 1.27 -3.52
N LYS A 69 -13.24 0.94 -2.23
CA LYS A 69 -13.29 1.90 -1.12
C LYS A 69 -11.93 2.42 -0.67
N GLN A 70 -10.86 1.71 -1.01
CA GLN A 70 -9.49 2.06 -0.63
C GLN A 70 -8.56 1.70 -1.78
N TYR A 71 -7.88 2.68 -2.32
CA TYR A 71 -7.01 2.49 -3.48
C TYR A 71 -5.78 3.40 -3.40
N LEU A 72 -4.72 3.05 -4.12
CA LEU A 72 -3.55 3.91 -4.24
C LEU A 72 -3.70 4.84 -5.45
N GLU A 73 -3.51 6.12 -5.20
CA GLU A 73 -3.24 7.11 -6.24
C GLU A 73 -1.74 7.15 -6.49
N ILE A 74 -1.32 6.73 -7.68
CA ILE A 74 0.07 6.74 -8.11
C ILE A 74 0.20 7.69 -9.30
N SER A 75 1.03 8.70 -9.15
CA SER A 75 1.24 9.73 -10.19
C SER A 75 2.69 10.18 -10.23
N VAL A 76 3.12 10.72 -11.37
CA VAL A 76 4.42 11.36 -11.52
C VAL A 76 4.18 12.85 -11.65
N SER A 77 4.85 13.64 -10.80
CA SER A 77 4.76 15.09 -10.82
C SER A 77 5.57 15.70 -11.99
N GLU A 78 5.36 16.98 -12.25
CA GLU A 78 6.16 17.73 -13.27
C GLU A 78 7.65 17.80 -12.91
N SER A 79 8.00 17.65 -11.62
CA SER A 79 9.37 17.58 -11.10
C SER A 79 9.97 16.17 -11.15
N ASN A 80 9.35 15.21 -11.84
CA ASN A 80 9.76 13.81 -11.91
C ASN A 80 9.80 13.09 -10.54
N GLU A 81 8.85 13.40 -9.68
CA GLU A 81 8.64 12.71 -8.41
C GLU A 81 7.52 11.68 -8.56
N LEU A 82 7.78 10.44 -8.18
CA LEU A 82 6.73 9.42 -8.06
C LEU A 82 6.01 9.62 -6.72
N VAL A 83 4.74 9.97 -6.79
CA VAL A 83 3.90 10.20 -5.62
C VAL A 83 2.91 9.06 -5.46
N ILE A 84 2.94 8.42 -4.30
CA ILE A 84 2.08 7.28 -3.93
C ILE A 84 1.26 7.70 -2.71
N ARG A 85 -0.04 7.78 -2.84
CA ARG A 85 -0.96 8.16 -1.77
C ARG A 85 -2.10 7.18 -1.62
N LEU A 86 -2.54 6.98 -0.39
CA LEU A 86 -3.73 6.20 -0.11
C LEU A 86 -4.96 7.09 -0.20
N ALA A 87 -5.86 6.77 -1.11
CA ALA A 87 -7.15 7.43 -1.29
C ALA A 87 -8.31 6.55 -0.82
N TYR A 88 -9.42 7.20 -0.48
CA TYR A 88 -10.61 6.55 0.02
C TYR A 88 -11.85 7.09 -0.71
N ASP A 89 -12.64 6.20 -1.29
CA ASP A 89 -14.02 6.49 -1.65
C ASP A 89 -14.93 6.08 -0.48
N ARG A 90 -15.20 7.03 0.41
CA ARG A 90 -15.97 6.81 1.64
C ARG A 90 -17.26 7.60 1.63
N SER A 91 -18.36 6.90 1.86
CA SER A 91 -19.56 7.56 2.34
C SER A 91 -19.44 7.78 3.87
N TRP A 92 -20.20 8.72 4.43
CA TRP A 92 -20.18 9.02 5.87
C TRP A 92 -20.48 7.79 6.77
N THR A 93 -21.14 6.77 6.22
CA THR A 93 -21.46 5.51 6.90
C THR A 93 -20.27 4.57 7.04
N ASP A 94 -19.18 4.80 6.31
CA ASP A 94 -17.98 3.96 6.31
C ASP A 94 -16.95 4.38 7.38
N PHE A 95 -17.28 5.39 8.21
CA PHE A 95 -16.39 5.87 9.30
C PHE A 95 -16.17 4.86 10.43
N ILE A 96 -16.99 3.80 10.51
CA ILE A 96 -16.75 2.66 11.41
C ILE A 96 -15.93 1.63 10.61
N GLY A 97 -14.73 2.05 10.19
CA GLY A 97 -13.92 1.28 9.25
C GLY A 97 -13.24 0.09 9.89
N VAL A 98 -13.60 -1.11 9.46
CA VAL A 98 -12.78 -2.30 9.65
C VAL A 98 -11.48 -2.06 8.86
N LYS A 99 -10.33 -2.09 9.53
CA LYS A 99 -9.03 -2.08 8.84
C LYS A 99 -8.97 -3.28 7.89
N PRO A 100 -8.35 -3.15 6.71
CA PRO A 100 -8.13 -4.29 5.84
C PRO A 100 -7.39 -5.41 6.58
N ASP A 101 -7.64 -6.64 6.23
CA ASP A 101 -6.83 -7.76 6.72
C ASP A 101 -5.35 -7.49 6.44
N ARG A 102 -4.47 -7.96 7.32
CA ARG A 102 -3.02 -7.72 7.22
C ARG A 102 -2.45 -8.07 5.85
N LYS A 103 -2.93 -9.15 5.23
CA LYS A 103 -2.51 -9.61 3.90
C LYS A 103 -2.74 -8.60 2.77
N TYR A 104 -3.65 -7.63 2.94
CA TYR A 104 -3.97 -6.59 1.96
C TYR A 104 -3.33 -5.24 2.28
N ARG A 105 -2.48 -5.16 3.31
CA ARG A 105 -1.84 -3.90 3.72
C ARG A 105 -0.46 -3.69 3.13
N GLY A 106 0.15 -4.73 2.56
CA GLY A 106 1.49 -4.65 2.01
C GLY A 106 1.55 -3.80 0.75
N ILE A 107 2.54 -2.91 0.69
CA ILE A 107 2.96 -2.20 -0.51
C ILE A 107 4.44 -2.51 -0.70
N THR A 108 4.79 -3.03 -1.87
CA THR A 108 6.18 -3.30 -2.24
C THR A 108 6.59 -2.37 -3.36
N VAL A 109 7.63 -1.57 -3.12
CA VAL A 109 8.22 -0.64 -4.08
C VAL A 109 9.61 -1.12 -4.44
N LEU A 110 9.85 -1.46 -5.69
CA LEU A 110 11.15 -1.86 -6.19
C LEU A 110 11.72 -0.76 -7.07
N VAL A 111 12.98 -0.42 -6.85
CA VAL A 111 13.64 0.73 -7.46
C VAL A 111 14.97 0.28 -8.10
N PRO A 112 15.29 0.72 -9.33
CA PRO A 112 16.59 0.48 -9.94
C PRO A 112 17.74 1.01 -9.09
N GLU A 113 18.88 0.33 -9.15
CA GLU A 113 20.10 0.75 -8.48
C GLU A 113 20.53 2.15 -8.94
N ASN A 114 20.99 2.98 -8.01
CA ASN A 114 21.53 4.33 -8.27
C ASN A 114 20.56 5.31 -8.97
N LEU A 115 19.26 5.05 -8.95
CA LEU A 115 18.27 5.92 -9.59
C LEU A 115 17.87 7.10 -8.71
N LEU A 116 17.65 6.88 -7.40
CA LEU A 116 17.02 7.87 -6.54
C LEU A 116 17.98 8.91 -6.00
N ALA A 117 17.55 10.17 -6.06
CA ALA A 117 18.11 11.27 -5.28
C ALA A 117 17.46 11.33 -3.88
N SER A 118 16.15 11.17 -3.79
CA SER A 118 15.47 11.21 -2.49
C SER A 118 14.37 10.16 -2.33
N LEU A 119 14.20 9.68 -1.10
CA LEU A 119 13.12 8.81 -0.67
C LEU A 119 12.45 9.38 0.58
N ASN A 120 11.17 9.71 0.46
CA ASN A 120 10.35 10.14 1.59
C ASN A 120 9.18 9.16 1.74
N ALA A 121 9.12 8.41 2.83
CA ALA A 121 8.08 7.41 3.05
C ALA A 121 7.47 7.54 4.45
N SER A 122 6.16 7.68 4.50
CA SER A 122 5.40 7.80 5.75
C SER A 122 4.21 6.84 5.79
N THR A 123 3.98 6.28 6.98
CA THR A 123 2.79 5.50 7.31
C THR A 123 2.32 5.76 8.74
N THR A 124 1.04 5.56 9.05
CA THR A 124 0.55 5.78 10.42
C THR A 124 0.79 4.59 11.35
N ASN A 125 0.52 3.37 10.94
CA ASN A 125 0.60 2.18 11.82
C ASN A 125 1.20 0.95 11.13
N GLY A 126 1.95 1.12 10.05
CA GLY A 126 2.61 0.03 9.35
C GLY A 126 4.12 0.08 9.57
N ASP A 127 4.76 -1.06 9.40
CA ASP A 127 6.22 -1.12 9.39
C ASP A 127 6.76 -0.58 8.06
N ILE A 128 7.92 0.06 8.12
CA ILE A 128 8.67 0.47 6.93
C ILE A 128 9.96 -0.33 6.90
N LYS A 129 10.13 -1.13 5.87
CA LYS A 129 11.36 -1.87 5.63
C LYS A 129 12.01 -1.38 4.35
N VAL A 130 13.24 -0.88 4.45
CA VAL A 130 14.07 -0.49 3.32
C VAL A 130 15.30 -1.40 3.27
N SER A 131 15.56 -1.99 2.12
CA SER A 131 16.68 -2.92 1.98
C SER A 131 17.44 -2.72 0.67
N CYS A 132 18.77 -2.78 0.77
CA CYS A 132 19.71 -2.75 -0.36
C CYS A 132 19.51 -1.54 -1.28
N LEU A 133 19.30 -0.34 -0.71
CA LEU A 133 19.01 0.87 -1.47
C LEU A 133 20.02 1.96 -1.17
N ASP A 134 20.64 2.51 -2.20
CA ASP A 134 21.46 3.70 -2.12
C ASP A 134 20.74 4.90 -2.72
N VAL A 135 20.70 6.01 -1.98
CA VAL A 135 20.05 7.26 -2.35
C VAL A 135 21.07 8.38 -2.31
N SER A 136 21.14 9.22 -3.34
CA SER A 136 22.25 10.17 -3.48
C SER A 136 22.11 11.40 -2.57
N GLU A 137 20.93 11.74 -2.08
CA GLU A 137 20.71 12.96 -1.28
C GLU A 137 20.08 12.67 0.09
N GLU A 138 18.81 12.27 0.15
CA GLU A 138 18.09 12.19 1.40
C GLU A 138 17.15 10.97 1.48
N ILE A 139 17.15 10.32 2.65
CA ILE A 139 16.14 9.33 3.03
C ILE A 139 15.44 9.84 4.29
N ASN A 140 14.12 9.95 4.22
CA ASN A 140 13.25 10.31 5.33
C ASN A 140 12.16 9.26 5.50
N LEU A 141 12.17 8.55 6.63
CA LEU A 141 11.25 7.46 6.93
C LEU A 141 10.52 7.74 8.24
N CYS A 142 9.19 7.70 8.21
CA CYS A 142 8.38 7.97 9.39
C CYS A 142 7.23 6.95 9.53
N SER A 143 7.21 6.23 10.63
CA SER A 143 6.06 5.46 11.07
C SER A 143 5.62 5.92 12.47
N ASN A 144 4.33 6.20 12.66
CA ASN A 144 3.84 6.63 13.98
C ASN A 144 3.61 5.46 14.94
N GLY A 145 3.33 4.27 14.43
CA GLY A 145 2.98 3.13 15.28
C GLY A 145 3.55 1.79 14.82
N GLY A 146 4.47 1.79 13.85
CA GLY A 146 5.21 0.63 13.37
C GLY A 146 6.71 0.82 13.48
N ASP A 147 7.45 -0.22 13.15
CA ASP A 147 8.91 -0.21 13.15
C ASP A 147 9.47 0.33 11.83
N VAL A 148 10.63 1.01 11.90
CA VAL A 148 11.42 1.41 10.75
C VAL A 148 12.69 0.58 10.72
N ILE A 149 12.85 -0.24 9.68
CA ILE A 149 13.96 -1.19 9.54
C ILE A 149 14.74 -0.85 8.28
N CYS A 150 16.02 -0.53 8.42
CA CYS A 150 16.93 -0.26 7.31
C CYS A 150 18.02 -1.34 7.27
N GLU A 151 18.12 -2.06 6.15
CA GLU A 151 19.12 -3.10 5.93
C GLU A 151 19.96 -2.77 4.70
N ARG A 152 21.27 -2.49 4.88
CA ARG A 152 22.19 -2.13 3.79
C ARG A 152 21.66 -0.94 2.97
N VAL A 153 21.33 0.13 3.66
CA VAL A 153 20.83 1.38 3.09
C VAL A 153 21.89 2.44 3.23
N GLY A 154 22.21 3.14 2.16
CA GLY A 154 23.14 4.25 2.11
C GLY A 154 22.47 5.54 1.68
N ALA A 155 22.87 6.67 2.26
CA ALA A 155 22.58 8.00 1.74
C ALA A 155 23.85 8.85 1.84
N VAL A 156 24.16 9.58 0.78
CA VAL A 156 25.33 10.51 0.78
C VAL A 156 25.02 11.75 1.63
N GLY A 157 23.73 12.12 1.71
CA GLY A 157 23.25 13.28 2.48
C GLY A 157 22.77 12.91 3.88
N LYS A 158 21.46 12.78 4.06
CA LYS A 158 20.81 12.63 5.37
C LYS A 158 19.88 11.44 5.44
N ILE A 159 19.89 10.74 6.57
CA ILE A 159 18.90 9.73 6.96
C ILE A 159 18.15 10.27 8.20
N SER A 160 16.84 10.36 8.13
CA SER A 160 15.96 10.84 9.20
C SER A 160 14.79 9.92 9.43
#